data_2e8239cd29de6e72f4d3bb188050a67e
#
_entry.id   2e8239cd29de6e72f4d3bb188050a67e
#
_cell.length_a   1.000
_cell.length_b   1.000
_cell.length_c   1.000
_cell.angle_alpha   90.00
_cell.angle_beta   90.00
_cell.angle_gamma   90.00
#
_symmetry.space_group_name_H-M   'P 1'
#
loop_
_entity.id
_entity.type
_entity.pdbx_description
1 polymer ?
#
loop_
_entity_poly.entity_id
_entity_poly.type
_entity_poly.pdbx_seq_one_letter_code
_entity_poly.pdbx_strand_id
1 'polypeptide(L)'
;MHVLLADDQAGVRSALRFLLEQEPGIIVVGEAAEAETLLAQEMAIQPDLVLLDWELPGSQAADLLLALRLRYRRTMVIALSGRPEACQEALDAGVDAFVSKGEPPEHLLAAMYAFKRGGD
;
A
#
# COMPACT_ATOMS: atom_id res chain seq x y z
N MET A 1 4.18 -13.10 -2.73
CA MET A 1 4.03 -11.83 -2.00
C MET A 1 2.55 -11.58 -1.72
N HIS A 2 2.21 -11.44 -0.44
CA HIS A 2 0.84 -11.16 -0.02
C HIS A 2 0.64 -9.66 0.11
N VAL A 3 -0.35 -9.13 -0.58
CA VAL A 3 -0.59 -7.70 -0.68
C VAL A 3 -1.98 -7.34 -0.14
N LEU A 4 -2.03 -6.31 0.71
CA LEU A 4 -3.26 -5.76 1.25
C LEU A 4 -3.52 -4.41 0.59
N LEU A 5 -4.71 -4.22 0.03
CA LEU A 5 -5.08 -2.98 -0.65
C LEU A 5 -5.87 -2.08 0.29
N ALA A 6 -5.46 -0.83 0.44
CA ALA A 6 -6.15 0.15 1.28
C ALA A 6 -6.47 1.40 0.47
N ASP A 7 -7.72 1.52 0.03
CA ASP A 7 -8.21 2.65 -0.76
C ASP A 7 -9.71 2.74 -0.58
N ASP A 8 -10.26 3.95 -0.42
CA ASP A 8 -11.68 4.12 -0.20
C ASP A 8 -12.52 3.98 -1.47
N GLN A 9 -11.89 4.00 -2.65
CA GLN A 9 -12.58 3.87 -3.93
C GLN A 9 -12.58 2.42 -4.40
N ALA A 10 -13.77 1.82 -4.45
CA ALA A 10 -13.90 0.42 -4.87
C ALA A 10 -13.36 0.18 -6.28
N GLY A 11 -13.55 1.14 -7.19
CA GLY A 11 -13.05 1.03 -8.56
C GLY A 11 -11.53 0.97 -8.63
N VAL A 12 -10.85 1.75 -7.76
CA VAL A 12 -9.39 1.72 -7.68
C VAL A 12 -8.93 0.37 -7.13
N ARG A 13 -9.57 -0.13 -6.07
CA ARG A 13 -9.22 -1.46 -5.53
C ARG A 13 -9.39 -2.56 -6.57
N SER A 14 -10.49 -2.51 -7.33
CA SER A 14 -10.75 -3.50 -8.39
C SER A 14 -9.69 -3.44 -9.48
N ALA A 15 -9.30 -2.25 -9.90
CA ALA A 15 -8.27 -2.08 -10.93
C ALA A 15 -6.91 -2.58 -10.43
N LEU A 16 -6.56 -2.26 -9.18
CA LEU A 16 -5.30 -2.75 -8.59
C LEU A 16 -5.30 -4.27 -8.46
N ARG A 17 -6.41 -4.84 -7.99
CA ARG A 17 -6.52 -6.29 -7.89
C ARG A 17 -6.34 -6.95 -9.24
N PHE A 18 -7.00 -6.44 -10.27
CA PHE A 18 -6.86 -6.99 -11.62
C PHE A 18 -5.42 -6.93 -12.09
N LEU A 19 -4.76 -5.79 -11.91
CA LEU A 19 -3.36 -5.61 -12.29
C LEU A 19 -2.45 -6.60 -11.58
N LEU A 20 -2.59 -6.70 -10.26
CA LEU A 20 -1.69 -7.52 -9.44
C LEU A 20 -1.91 -9.00 -9.63
N GLU A 21 -3.14 -9.44 -9.86
CA GLU A 21 -3.44 -10.85 -10.07
C GLU A 21 -2.88 -11.39 -11.39
N GLN A 22 -2.48 -10.50 -12.32
CA GLN A 22 -1.77 -10.91 -13.53
C GLN A 22 -0.31 -11.27 -13.26
N GLU A 23 0.24 -10.86 -12.10
CA GLU A 23 1.66 -11.05 -11.81
C GLU A 23 1.90 -12.34 -11.06
N PRO A 24 2.83 -13.20 -11.54
CA PRO A 24 3.13 -14.45 -10.84
C PRO A 24 3.69 -14.18 -9.44
N GLY A 25 3.19 -14.91 -8.46
CA GLY A 25 3.67 -14.80 -7.10
C GLY A 25 3.09 -13.66 -6.28
N ILE A 26 2.17 -12.87 -6.84
CA ILE A 26 1.48 -11.82 -6.10
C ILE A 26 0.06 -12.28 -5.81
N ILE A 27 -0.32 -12.23 -4.53
CA ILE A 27 -1.66 -12.61 -4.07
C ILE A 27 -2.24 -11.45 -3.27
N VAL A 28 -3.41 -10.95 -3.70
CA VAL A 28 -4.13 -9.93 -2.94
C VAL A 28 -4.91 -10.64 -1.84
N VAL A 29 -4.53 -10.39 -0.58
CA VAL A 29 -5.08 -11.11 0.57
C VAL A 29 -6.18 -10.36 1.30
N GLY A 30 -6.44 -9.11 0.95
CA GLY A 30 -7.51 -8.35 1.56
C GLY A 30 -7.62 -6.95 0.99
N GLU A 31 -8.71 -6.28 1.35
CA GLU A 31 -8.99 -4.90 0.94
C GLU A 31 -9.58 -4.14 2.12
N ALA A 32 -9.19 -2.88 2.26
CA ALA A 32 -9.71 -2.00 3.30
C ALA A 32 -10.08 -0.65 2.68
N ALA A 33 -11.21 -0.10 3.10
CA ALA A 33 -11.69 1.19 2.61
C ALA A 33 -11.42 2.33 3.59
N GLU A 34 -10.94 2.02 4.79
CA GLU A 34 -10.66 3.01 5.82
C GLU A 34 -9.61 2.49 6.79
N ALA A 35 -9.08 3.40 7.63
CA ALA A 35 -7.96 3.10 8.51
C ALA A 35 -8.25 1.99 9.52
N GLU A 36 -9.42 2.00 10.14
CA GLU A 36 -9.77 0.99 11.16
C GLU A 36 -9.77 -0.41 10.57
N THR A 37 -10.41 -0.58 9.40
CA THR A 37 -10.44 -1.86 8.71
C THR A 37 -9.04 -2.31 8.31
N LEU A 38 -8.23 -1.38 7.83
CA LEU A 38 -6.85 -1.68 7.45
C LEU A 38 -6.06 -2.23 8.63
N LEU A 39 -6.12 -1.56 9.78
CA LEU A 39 -5.38 -1.99 10.96
C LEU A 39 -5.84 -3.37 11.45
N ALA A 40 -7.17 -3.63 11.41
CA ALA A 40 -7.70 -4.92 11.81
C ALA A 40 -7.25 -6.04 10.87
N GLN A 41 -7.26 -5.79 9.56
CA GLN A 41 -6.84 -6.79 8.58
C GLN A 41 -5.33 -7.02 8.61
N GLU A 42 -4.55 -5.96 8.79
CA GLU A 42 -3.09 -6.11 8.87
C GLU A 42 -2.70 -6.99 10.08
N MET A 43 -3.36 -6.77 11.22
CA MET A 43 -3.11 -7.57 12.40
C MET A 43 -3.46 -9.05 12.17
N ALA A 44 -4.59 -9.31 11.51
CA ALA A 44 -5.07 -10.68 11.29
C ALA A 44 -4.30 -11.43 10.20
N ILE A 45 -3.91 -10.73 9.14
CA ILE A 45 -3.36 -11.35 7.92
C ILE A 45 -1.84 -11.30 7.89
N GLN A 46 -1.24 -10.24 8.41
CA GLN A 46 0.21 -9.98 8.37
C GLN A 46 0.75 -10.04 6.93
N PRO A 47 0.32 -9.09 6.07
CA PRO A 47 0.75 -9.08 4.67
C PRO A 47 2.22 -8.69 4.53
N ASP A 48 2.81 -9.02 3.38
CA ASP A 48 4.16 -8.58 3.04
C ASP A 48 4.19 -7.11 2.65
N LEU A 49 3.11 -6.64 2.02
CA LEU A 49 3.03 -5.29 1.46
C LEU A 49 1.64 -4.71 1.65
N VAL A 50 1.57 -3.45 2.04
CA VAL A 50 0.34 -2.66 2.04
C VAL A 50 0.47 -1.61 0.95
N LEU A 51 -0.50 -1.57 0.02
CA LEU A 51 -0.66 -0.46 -0.89
C LEU A 51 -1.61 0.52 -0.22
N LEU A 52 -1.08 1.64 0.24
CA LEU A 52 -1.79 2.58 1.10
C LEU A 52 -2.15 3.86 0.35
N ASP A 53 -3.45 4.08 0.15
CA ASP A 53 -3.94 5.37 -0.30
C ASP A 53 -3.57 6.43 0.75
N TRP A 54 -2.77 7.43 0.35
CA TRP A 54 -2.29 8.45 1.28
C TRP A 54 -3.44 9.31 1.81
N GLU A 55 -4.58 9.34 1.12
CA GLU A 55 -5.80 10.02 1.53
C GLU A 55 -6.85 9.06 2.12
N LEU A 56 -6.46 7.91 2.62
CA LEU A 56 -7.39 6.94 3.21
C LEU A 56 -8.14 7.57 4.39
N PRO A 57 -9.49 7.49 4.42
CA PRO A 57 -10.25 8.09 5.51
C PRO A 57 -10.08 7.35 6.84
N GLY A 58 -10.38 8.04 7.93
CA GLY A 58 -10.39 7.48 9.28
C GLY A 58 -9.20 7.83 10.13
N SER A 59 -8.12 8.35 9.52
CA SER A 59 -6.92 8.75 10.25
C SER A 59 -6.05 9.62 9.35
N GLN A 60 -5.11 10.35 9.95
CA GLN A 60 -4.05 11.00 9.20
C GLN A 60 -3.10 9.91 8.70
N ALA A 61 -2.64 10.04 7.46
CA ALA A 61 -1.81 9.01 6.84
C ALA A 61 -0.53 8.73 7.63
N ALA A 62 0.14 9.78 8.13
CA ALA A 62 1.36 9.61 8.91
C ALA A 62 1.11 8.85 10.21
N ASP A 63 0.00 9.13 10.88
CA ASP A 63 -0.38 8.44 12.11
C ASP A 63 -0.72 6.98 11.83
N LEU A 64 -1.41 6.73 10.74
CA LEU A 64 -1.75 5.38 10.31
C LEU A 64 -0.49 4.56 10.02
N LEU A 65 0.46 5.17 9.29
CA LEU A 65 1.73 4.52 9.00
C LEU A 65 2.48 4.16 10.29
N LEU A 66 2.51 5.09 11.26
CA LEU A 66 3.14 4.82 12.55
C LEU A 66 2.48 3.64 13.25
N ALA A 67 1.15 3.56 13.24
CA ALA A 67 0.42 2.46 13.83
C ALA A 67 0.76 1.12 13.16
N LEU A 68 0.86 1.11 11.83
CA LEU A 68 1.27 -0.08 11.10
C LEU A 68 2.68 -0.52 11.48
N ARG A 69 3.62 0.43 11.59
CA ARG A 69 5.03 0.14 11.91
C ARG A 69 5.20 -0.38 13.34
N LEU A 70 4.39 0.11 14.29
CA LEU A 70 4.46 -0.33 15.67
C LEU A 70 4.05 -1.79 15.82
N ARG A 71 3.18 -2.28 14.94
CA ARG A 71 2.70 -3.67 14.99
C ARG A 71 3.63 -4.63 14.26
N TYR A 72 4.01 -4.28 13.03
CA TYR A 72 4.83 -5.16 12.19
C TYR A 72 5.85 -4.35 11.42
N ARG A 73 7.09 -4.39 11.89
CA ARG A 73 8.18 -3.61 11.29
C ARG A 73 8.56 -4.07 9.89
N ARG A 74 8.21 -5.33 9.53
CA ARG A 74 8.62 -5.92 8.26
C ARG A 74 7.63 -5.69 7.12
N THR A 75 6.42 -5.22 7.44
CA THR A 75 5.46 -4.94 6.40
C THR A 75 5.95 -3.73 5.59
N MET A 76 6.11 -3.93 4.30
CA MET A 76 6.45 -2.84 3.40
C MET A 76 5.21 -2.00 3.11
N VAL A 77 5.39 -0.71 2.91
CA VAL A 77 4.28 0.19 2.60
C VAL A 77 4.64 1.02 1.38
N ILE A 78 3.83 0.90 0.33
CA ILE A 78 3.88 1.80 -0.81
C ILE A 78 2.70 2.74 -0.69
N ALA A 79 2.97 4.05 -0.62
CA ALA A 79 1.91 5.05 -0.61
C ALA A 79 1.47 5.37 -2.04
N LEU A 80 0.17 5.44 -2.25
CA LEU A 80 -0.43 5.84 -3.51
C LEU A 80 -1.22 7.13 -3.27
N SER A 81 -1.12 8.08 -4.18
CA SER A 81 -1.88 9.33 -4.09
C SER A 81 -2.17 9.89 -5.47
N GLY A 82 -3.34 10.51 -5.64
CA GLY A 82 -3.64 11.28 -6.84
C GLY A 82 -2.94 12.64 -6.86
N ARG A 83 -2.26 13.00 -5.76
CA ARG A 83 -1.52 14.25 -5.63
C ARG A 83 -0.03 13.99 -5.66
N PRO A 84 0.66 14.21 -6.82
CA PRO A 84 2.11 13.96 -6.90
C PRO A 84 2.91 14.72 -5.83
N GLU A 85 2.42 15.89 -5.41
CA GLU A 85 3.06 16.71 -4.38
C GLU A 85 3.06 16.05 -3.00
N ALA A 86 2.26 15.03 -2.78
CA ALA A 86 2.27 14.29 -1.52
C ALA A 86 3.50 13.39 -1.34
N CYS A 87 4.29 13.22 -2.40
CA CYS A 87 5.46 12.33 -2.40
C CYS A 87 6.43 12.63 -1.26
N GLN A 88 6.82 13.90 -1.10
CA GLN A 88 7.81 14.26 -0.08
C GLN A 88 7.26 14.03 1.31
N GLU A 89 5.99 14.39 1.56
CA GLU A 89 5.35 14.15 2.85
C GLU A 89 5.34 12.65 3.20
N ALA A 90 4.96 11.81 2.24
CA ALA A 90 4.88 10.38 2.46
C ALA A 90 6.26 9.78 2.73
N LEU A 91 7.27 10.15 1.95
CA LEU A 91 8.63 9.66 2.16
C LEU A 91 9.19 10.12 3.50
N ASP A 92 8.94 11.38 3.88
CA ASP A 92 9.37 11.90 5.17
C ASP A 92 8.68 11.17 6.33
N ALA A 93 7.44 10.74 6.14
CA ALA A 93 6.71 9.95 7.14
C ALA A 93 7.22 8.52 7.27
N GLY A 94 7.97 8.02 6.28
CA GLY A 94 8.62 6.72 6.38
C GLY A 94 8.04 5.62 5.52
N VAL A 95 7.27 5.95 4.45
CA VAL A 95 6.85 4.91 3.51
C VAL A 95 8.07 4.39 2.75
N ASP A 96 7.99 3.17 2.29
CA ASP A 96 9.10 2.54 1.56
C ASP A 96 9.19 3.01 0.12
N ALA A 97 8.05 3.39 -0.47
CA ALA A 97 8.01 3.99 -1.80
C ALA A 97 6.73 4.77 -1.97
N PHE A 98 6.72 5.66 -2.95
CA PHE A 98 5.55 6.45 -3.32
C PHE A 98 5.31 6.33 -4.82
N VAL A 99 4.05 6.12 -5.20
CA VAL A 99 3.64 6.08 -6.61
C VAL A 99 2.42 6.96 -6.77
N SER A 100 2.45 7.87 -7.76
CA SER A 100 1.29 8.68 -8.10
C SER A 100 0.27 7.83 -8.85
N LYS A 101 -1.02 7.99 -8.51
CA LYS A 101 -2.09 7.23 -9.17
C LYS A 101 -2.23 7.58 -10.65
N GLY A 102 -1.68 8.72 -11.10
CA GLY A 102 -1.65 9.08 -12.50
C GLY A 102 -0.52 8.47 -13.31
N GLU A 103 0.41 7.79 -12.66
CA GLU A 103 1.53 7.16 -13.35
C GLU A 103 1.11 5.84 -14.02
N PRO A 104 1.87 5.40 -15.06
CA PRO A 104 1.60 4.10 -15.67
C PRO A 104 1.71 2.94 -14.65
N PRO A 105 0.92 1.86 -14.83
CA PRO A 105 0.96 0.72 -13.90
C PRO A 105 2.35 0.11 -13.72
N GLU A 106 3.22 0.24 -14.71
CA GLU A 106 4.59 -0.29 -14.64
C GLU A 106 5.39 0.32 -13.50
N HIS A 107 5.10 1.58 -13.11
CA HIS A 107 5.80 2.22 -12.00
C HIS A 107 5.50 1.53 -10.67
N LEU A 108 4.25 1.16 -10.45
CA LEU A 108 3.87 0.42 -9.24
C LEU A 108 4.53 -0.95 -9.21
N LEU A 109 4.45 -1.68 -10.33
CA LEU A 109 5.06 -3.01 -10.41
C LEU A 109 6.57 -2.95 -10.20
N ALA A 110 7.24 -1.94 -10.77
CA ALA A 110 8.68 -1.76 -10.58
C ALA A 110 9.03 -1.54 -9.10
N ALA A 111 8.23 -0.71 -8.39
CA ALA A 111 8.45 -0.48 -6.96
C ALA A 111 8.27 -1.77 -6.16
N MET A 112 7.25 -2.57 -6.49
CA MET A 112 7.01 -3.84 -5.79
C MET A 112 8.14 -4.84 -6.02
N TYR A 113 8.61 -4.96 -7.26
CA TYR A 113 9.71 -5.88 -7.57
C TYR A 113 11.03 -5.45 -6.94
N ALA A 114 11.23 -4.15 -6.74
CA ALA A 114 12.42 -3.66 -6.03
C ALA A 114 12.45 -4.19 -4.60
N PHE A 115 11.30 -4.23 -3.90
CA PHE A 115 11.22 -4.78 -2.55
C PHE A 115 11.45 -6.28 -2.55
N LYS A 116 10.87 -6.99 -3.50
CA LYS A 116 11.05 -8.44 -3.59
C LYS A 116 12.52 -8.83 -3.73
N ARG A 117 13.25 -8.08 -4.55
CA ARG A 117 14.70 -8.31 -4.73
C ARG A 117 15.52 -7.89 -3.52
N GLY A 118 15.14 -6.76 -2.91
CA GLY A 118 15.84 -6.26 -1.73
C GLY A 118 15.59 -7.10 -0.48
N GLY A 119 14.50 -7.87 -0.45
CA GLY A 119 14.15 -8.73 0.67
C GLY A 119 14.89 -10.05 0.70
N ASP A 120 15.54 -10.35 -0.38
CA ASP A 120 16.34 -11.57 -0.49
C ASP A 120 17.73 -11.34 0.12
#